data_793a7ee00a36b1d24d6f7fd4cc6fcbba
#
_entry.id   793a7ee00a36b1d24d6f7fd4cc6fcbba
#
_cell.length_a   1.000
_cell.length_b   1.000
_cell.length_c   1.000
_cell.angle_alpha   90.00
_cell.angle_beta   90.00
_cell.angle_gamma   90.00
#
_symmetry.space_group_name_H-M   'P 1'
#
loop_
_entity.id
_entity.type
_entity.pdbx_description
1 polymer ?
#
loop_
_entity_poly.entity_id
_entity_poly.type
_entity_poly.pdbx_seq_one_letter_code
_entity_poly.pdbx_strand_id
1 'polypeptide(L)'
;VVPDSAASINVGATAVAGTSTVSGTGNYSLNYGDNTIQITCISQSGDSRTYTLIVARAGGSAGGTIQVADDAAITPFYPIGTYVTGIEPGTSASTVASGIGTQNCTVKILNADGSENTQTVGTGNKLAVYVGDTLVQQYEIVVYGDINGDGKVSNLDLVLMQKQILGI
;
A
#
# COMPACT_ATOMS: atom_id res chain seq x y z
N VAL A 1 4.49 3.83 14.92
CA VAL A 1 3.94 2.73 14.11
C VAL A 1 4.19 1.44 14.86
N VAL A 2 3.19 0.58 14.98
CA VAL A 2 3.31 -0.78 15.55
C VAL A 2 3.10 -1.82 14.44
N PRO A 3 3.65 -3.05 14.56
CA PRO A 3 3.50 -4.09 13.55
C PRO A 3 2.04 -4.56 13.42
N ASP A 4 1.72 -5.24 12.32
CA ASP A 4 0.38 -5.78 12.04
C ASP A 4 -0.08 -6.81 13.08
N SER A 5 0.85 -7.55 13.67
CA SER A 5 0.60 -8.51 14.75
C SER A 5 0.14 -7.86 16.06
N ALA A 6 0.32 -6.55 16.22
CA ALA A 6 -0.09 -5.82 17.42
C ALA A 6 -1.59 -5.50 17.40
N ALA A 7 -2.44 -6.46 17.77
CA ALA A 7 -3.89 -6.29 17.81
C ALA A 7 -4.37 -5.36 18.94
N SER A 8 -3.53 -5.04 19.91
CA SER A 8 -3.84 -4.14 21.02
C SER A 8 -2.58 -3.45 21.54
N ILE A 9 -2.75 -2.36 22.26
CA ILE A 9 -1.69 -1.64 22.96
C ILE A 9 -2.13 -1.28 24.37
N ASN A 10 -1.21 -1.39 25.32
CA ASN A 10 -1.42 -0.85 26.68
C ASN A 10 -0.84 0.56 26.75
N VAL A 11 -1.67 1.52 27.10
CA VAL A 11 -1.29 2.93 27.25
C VAL A 11 -1.24 3.27 28.74
N GLY A 12 -0.05 3.62 29.22
CA GLY A 12 0.19 4.09 30.57
C GLY A 12 0.53 5.57 30.62
N ALA A 13 0.01 6.29 31.57
CA ALA A 13 0.42 7.66 31.88
C ALA A 13 0.24 7.92 33.39
N THR A 14 1.16 8.70 33.95
CA THR A 14 1.12 9.10 35.36
C THR A 14 1.26 10.61 35.47
N ALA A 15 0.52 11.22 36.37
CA ALA A 15 0.68 12.63 36.70
C ALA A 15 1.97 12.83 37.52
N VAL A 16 2.69 13.91 37.24
CA VAL A 16 3.89 14.30 37.97
C VAL A 16 3.48 14.79 39.39
N ALA A 17 2.37 15.52 39.50
CA ALA A 17 1.82 15.95 40.77
C ALA A 17 0.81 14.91 41.30
N GLY A 18 1.05 14.40 42.50
CA GLY A 18 0.22 13.35 43.10
C GLY A 18 -1.24 13.73 43.40
N THR A 19 -1.59 15.02 43.27
CA THR A 19 -2.94 15.54 43.47
C THR A 19 -3.71 15.66 42.11
N SER A 20 -3.06 15.39 40.98
CA SER A 20 -3.67 15.39 39.66
C SER A 20 -4.16 13.99 39.29
N THR A 21 -5.22 13.93 38.51
CA THR A 21 -5.79 12.67 38.01
C THR A 21 -5.51 12.50 36.52
N VAL A 22 -5.31 11.24 36.09
CA VAL A 22 -5.13 10.90 34.69
C VAL A 22 -6.21 9.91 34.25
N SER A 23 -6.81 10.12 33.13
CA SER A 23 -7.77 9.24 32.48
C SER A 23 -7.38 8.96 31.04
N GLY A 24 -7.95 7.90 30.44
CA GLY A 24 -7.59 7.48 29.09
C GLY A 24 -6.37 6.56 29.03
N THR A 25 -6.02 5.94 30.17
CA THR A 25 -5.02 4.86 30.25
C THR A 25 -5.70 3.49 30.17
N GLY A 26 -4.96 2.47 29.75
CA GLY A 26 -5.46 1.10 29.70
C GLY A 26 -5.15 0.39 28.38
N ASN A 27 -5.84 -0.74 28.17
CA ASN A 27 -5.72 -1.53 26.95
C ASN A 27 -6.68 -1.03 25.88
N TYR A 28 -6.14 -0.76 24.70
CA TYR A 28 -6.89 -0.36 23.51
C TYR A 28 -6.71 -1.40 22.42
N SER A 29 -7.81 -1.91 21.87
CA SER A 29 -7.78 -2.68 20.63
C SER A 29 -7.41 -1.75 19.49
N LEU A 30 -6.51 -2.20 18.64
CA LEU A 30 -6.06 -1.43 17.49
C LEU A 30 -6.72 -1.94 16.20
N ASN A 31 -7.43 -1.06 15.55
CA ASN A 31 -7.77 -1.23 14.14
C ASN A 31 -6.52 -1.03 13.30
N TYR A 32 -6.52 -1.58 12.10
CA TYR A 32 -5.47 -1.27 11.14
C TYR A 32 -5.50 0.23 10.75
N GLY A 33 -4.33 0.80 10.45
CA GLY A 33 -4.17 2.22 10.19
C GLY A 33 -4.06 3.05 11.48
N ASP A 34 -4.49 4.29 11.43
CA ASP A 34 -4.36 5.24 12.52
C ASP A 34 -5.46 5.05 13.57
N ASN A 35 -5.01 4.86 14.81
CA ASN A 35 -5.86 4.79 16.01
C ASN A 35 -5.58 6.01 16.86
N THR A 36 -6.61 6.76 17.19
CA THR A 36 -6.50 7.97 18.03
C THR A 36 -6.91 7.64 19.45
N ILE A 37 -6.00 7.83 20.40
CA ILE A 37 -6.22 7.62 21.84
C ILE A 37 -6.05 8.96 22.54
N GLN A 38 -6.98 9.34 23.40
CA GLN A 38 -6.92 10.57 24.18
C GLN A 38 -6.61 10.27 25.64
N ILE A 39 -5.61 10.97 26.17
CA ILE A 39 -5.22 10.92 27.57
C ILE A 39 -5.48 12.31 28.16
N THR A 40 -6.29 12.36 29.21
CA THR A 40 -6.61 13.64 29.87
C THR A 40 -6.02 13.66 31.28
N CYS A 41 -5.30 14.74 31.57
CA CYS A 41 -4.80 15.04 32.90
C CYS A 41 -5.59 16.21 33.48
N ILE A 42 -6.09 16.07 34.71
CA ILE A 42 -6.83 17.10 35.44
C ILE A 42 -6.05 17.45 36.71
N SER A 43 -5.74 18.75 36.84
CA SER A 43 -5.06 19.26 38.03
C SER A 43 -6.00 19.33 39.27
N GLN A 44 -5.45 19.56 40.45
CA GLN A 44 -6.22 19.78 41.65
C GLN A 44 -7.12 21.03 41.58
N SER A 45 -6.74 22.04 40.78
CA SER A 45 -7.55 23.24 40.50
C SER A 45 -8.70 23.01 39.54
N GLY A 46 -8.79 21.83 38.91
CA GLY A 46 -9.80 21.50 37.89
C GLY A 46 -9.39 21.80 36.47
N ASP A 47 -8.19 22.35 36.27
CA ASP A 47 -7.69 22.60 34.88
C ASP A 47 -7.39 21.26 34.19
N SER A 48 -7.84 21.11 32.97
CA SER A 48 -7.65 19.89 32.20
C SER A 48 -6.75 20.09 30.99
N ARG A 49 -5.94 19.07 30.69
CA ARG A 49 -5.14 19.01 29.48
C ARG A 49 -5.27 17.65 28.83
N THR A 50 -5.65 17.64 27.55
CA THR A 50 -5.78 16.43 26.75
C THR A 50 -4.60 16.27 25.81
N TYR A 51 -4.02 15.08 25.81
CA TYR A 51 -2.97 14.65 24.89
C TYR A 51 -3.58 13.64 23.92
N THR A 52 -3.30 13.81 22.65
CA THR A 52 -3.72 12.90 21.60
C THR A 52 -2.54 12.04 21.18
N LEU A 53 -2.68 10.72 21.34
CA LEU A 53 -1.73 9.73 20.86
C LEU A 53 -2.29 9.09 19.60
N ILE A 54 -1.55 9.19 18.48
CA ILE A 54 -1.87 8.51 17.23
C ILE A 54 -0.98 7.28 17.12
N VAL A 55 -1.61 6.11 17.11
CA VAL A 55 -0.94 4.82 16.96
C VAL A 55 -1.32 4.24 15.59
N ALA A 56 -0.38 4.30 14.66
CA ALA A 56 -0.54 3.66 13.36
C ALA A 56 -0.19 2.18 13.48
N ARG A 57 -1.17 1.29 13.29
CA ARG A 57 -0.93 -0.15 13.18
C ARG A 57 -0.62 -0.48 11.73
N ALA A 58 0.59 -1.01 11.47
CA ALA A 58 0.99 -1.45 10.14
C ALA A 58 0.08 -2.58 9.65
N GLY A 59 -0.12 -2.68 8.35
CA GLY A 59 -0.90 -3.79 7.78
C GLY A 59 -2.39 -3.58 7.83
N GLY A 60 -2.94 -2.52 7.44
CA GLY A 60 -4.38 -2.39 7.38
C GLY A 60 -4.86 -1.13 6.72
N SER A 61 -4.59 -0.98 5.55
CA SER A 61 -5.70 -0.85 4.62
C SER A 61 -6.48 -2.14 4.75
N ALA A 62 -7.79 -2.15 4.61
CA ALA A 62 -8.58 -3.38 4.51
C ALA A 62 -8.11 -4.18 3.27
N GLY A 63 -6.84 -4.50 3.21
CA GLY A 63 -6.09 -5.03 2.11
C GLY A 63 -4.76 -5.54 2.60
N GLY A 64 -4.41 -6.75 2.23
CA GLY A 64 -3.15 -7.37 2.55
C GLY A 64 -1.95 -6.54 2.11
N THR A 65 -0.83 -6.82 2.72
CA THR A 65 0.45 -6.21 2.36
C THR A 65 0.99 -6.93 1.13
N ILE A 66 1.42 -6.18 0.12
CA ILE A 66 2.24 -6.72 -0.96
C ILE A 66 3.72 -6.43 -0.65
N GLN A 67 4.54 -7.45 -0.77
CA GLN A 67 6.00 -7.35 -0.68
C GLN A 67 6.59 -8.00 -1.93
N VAL A 68 7.68 -7.47 -2.42
CA VAL A 68 8.47 -8.13 -3.46
C VAL A 68 9.22 -9.28 -2.79
N ALA A 69 9.13 -10.49 -3.34
CA ALA A 69 9.90 -11.61 -2.87
C ALA A 69 11.40 -11.35 -3.12
N ASP A 70 12.25 -11.66 -2.13
CA ASP A 70 13.70 -11.39 -2.20
C ASP A 70 14.40 -12.10 -3.38
N ASP A 71 13.80 -13.16 -3.89
CA ASP A 71 14.29 -13.99 -5.01
C ASP A 71 13.50 -13.76 -6.32
N ALA A 72 12.62 -12.76 -6.35
CA ALA A 72 11.85 -12.47 -7.55
C ALA A 72 12.77 -12.09 -8.72
N ALA A 73 12.58 -12.77 -9.86
CA ALA A 73 13.29 -12.47 -11.11
C ALA A 73 12.92 -11.07 -11.68
N ILE A 74 12.09 -10.33 -10.97
CA ILE A 74 11.64 -8.98 -11.28
C ILE A 74 12.43 -8.03 -10.41
N THR A 75 13.48 -7.49 -10.93
CA THR A 75 14.28 -6.44 -10.29
C THR A 75 13.81 -5.07 -10.74
N PRO A 76 13.88 -4.13 -9.84
CA PRO A 76 13.06 -3.96 -8.67
C PRO A 76 11.72 -3.34 -9.05
N PHE A 77 10.70 -3.94 -8.56
CA PHE A 77 9.35 -3.45 -8.57
C PHE A 77 9.21 -2.31 -7.54
N TYR A 78 8.95 -1.09 -7.99
CA TYR A 78 8.75 0.06 -7.10
C TYR A 78 7.32 0.60 -7.24
N PRO A 79 6.48 0.51 -6.20
CA PRO A 79 5.27 1.31 -6.16
C PRO A 79 5.66 2.77 -5.91
N ILE A 80 5.35 3.65 -6.85
CA ILE A 80 5.49 5.10 -6.71
C ILE A 80 4.09 5.70 -6.72
N GLY A 81 3.55 5.96 -5.53
CA GLY A 81 2.18 6.45 -5.42
C GLY A 81 1.17 5.41 -5.92
N THR A 82 0.50 5.69 -7.03
CA THR A 82 -0.49 4.82 -7.68
C THR A 82 0.06 3.98 -8.83
N TYR A 83 1.35 4.07 -9.11
CA TYR A 83 2.01 3.38 -10.22
C TYR A 83 2.95 2.29 -9.75
N VAL A 84 3.14 1.31 -10.63
CA VAL A 84 4.11 0.23 -10.49
C VAL A 84 5.05 0.28 -11.67
N THR A 85 6.35 0.32 -11.40
CA THR A 85 7.41 0.39 -12.39
C THR A 85 8.46 -0.71 -12.15
N GLY A 86 9.44 -0.85 -13.05
CA GLY A 86 10.53 -1.81 -12.89
C GLY A 86 10.22 -3.21 -13.45
N ILE A 87 9.08 -3.36 -14.14
CA ILE A 87 8.74 -4.59 -14.87
C ILE A 87 9.44 -4.53 -16.23
N GLU A 88 10.23 -5.55 -16.53
CA GLU A 88 10.92 -5.67 -17.81
C GLU A 88 9.93 -5.96 -18.95
N PRO A 89 10.11 -5.35 -20.14
CA PRO A 89 9.31 -5.67 -21.32
C PRO A 89 9.35 -7.17 -21.63
N GLY A 90 8.21 -7.73 -21.98
CA GLY A 90 8.06 -9.16 -22.27
C GLY A 90 7.75 -10.03 -21.07
N THR A 91 7.67 -9.48 -19.85
CA THR A 91 7.33 -10.23 -18.63
C THR A 91 5.86 -10.64 -18.65
N SER A 92 5.57 -11.90 -18.32
CA SER A 92 4.20 -12.42 -18.24
C SER A 92 3.47 -11.94 -16.97
N ALA A 93 2.16 -11.84 -17.04
CA ALA A 93 1.31 -11.51 -15.89
C ALA A 93 1.50 -12.51 -14.73
N SER A 94 1.65 -13.79 -15.03
CA SER A 94 1.90 -14.84 -14.01
C SER A 94 3.25 -14.65 -13.32
N THR A 95 4.29 -14.25 -14.07
CA THR A 95 5.62 -13.96 -13.51
C THR A 95 5.57 -12.76 -12.58
N VAL A 96 4.88 -11.68 -13.00
CA VAL A 96 4.70 -10.49 -12.14
C VAL A 96 3.95 -10.86 -10.87
N ALA A 97 2.82 -11.55 -10.99
CA ALA A 97 2.00 -11.93 -9.84
C ALA A 97 2.74 -12.87 -8.86
N SER A 98 3.52 -13.83 -9.36
CA SER A 98 4.29 -14.76 -8.52
C SER A 98 5.51 -14.11 -7.86
N GLY A 99 6.04 -13.03 -8.45
CA GLY A 99 7.14 -12.24 -7.89
C GLY A 99 6.73 -11.33 -6.73
N ILE A 100 5.43 -11.23 -6.43
CA ILE A 100 4.92 -10.40 -5.35
C ILE A 100 4.57 -11.27 -4.16
N GLY A 101 5.30 -11.09 -3.05
CA GLY A 101 4.95 -11.71 -1.79
C GLY A 101 3.62 -11.14 -1.26
N THR A 102 2.69 -11.99 -0.85
CA THR A 102 1.39 -11.58 -0.33
C THR A 102 1.15 -12.13 1.05
N GLN A 103 0.58 -11.30 1.93
CA GLN A 103 0.09 -11.72 3.24
C GLN A 103 -1.39 -11.35 3.34
N ASN A 104 -2.25 -12.36 3.54
CA ASN A 104 -3.70 -12.19 3.68
C ASN A 104 -4.38 -11.50 2.49
N CYS A 105 -3.77 -11.52 1.31
CA CYS A 105 -4.32 -10.97 0.08
C CYS A 105 -3.93 -11.81 -1.13
N THR A 106 -4.60 -11.59 -2.24
CA THR A 106 -4.26 -12.12 -3.55
C THR A 106 -3.98 -10.97 -4.51
N VAL A 107 -3.05 -11.19 -5.44
CA VAL A 107 -2.73 -10.22 -6.49
C VAL A 107 -3.18 -10.78 -7.83
N LYS A 108 -3.82 -9.93 -8.61
CA LYS A 108 -4.16 -10.19 -10.01
C LYS A 108 -3.62 -9.09 -10.89
N ILE A 109 -3.20 -9.46 -12.09
CA ILE A 109 -2.88 -8.49 -13.14
C ILE A 109 -4.11 -8.38 -14.04
N LEU A 110 -4.60 -7.17 -14.21
CA LEU A 110 -5.78 -6.89 -15.01
C LEU A 110 -5.39 -6.07 -16.25
N ASN A 111 -6.14 -6.29 -17.32
CA ASN A 111 -6.14 -5.41 -18.48
C ASN A 111 -6.77 -4.05 -18.14
N ALA A 112 -6.63 -3.07 -19.03
CA ALA A 112 -7.22 -1.75 -18.85
C ALA A 112 -8.75 -1.79 -18.69
N ASP A 113 -9.41 -2.77 -19.31
CA ASP A 113 -10.86 -3.00 -19.26
C ASP A 113 -11.32 -3.73 -17.97
N GLY A 114 -10.38 -4.14 -17.10
CA GLY A 114 -10.64 -4.84 -15.85
C GLY A 114 -10.71 -6.37 -15.96
N SER A 115 -10.60 -6.95 -17.15
CA SER A 115 -10.47 -8.40 -17.33
C SER A 115 -9.10 -8.89 -16.84
N GLU A 116 -9.00 -10.16 -16.43
CA GLU A 116 -7.73 -10.73 -15.97
C GLU A 116 -6.74 -10.89 -17.13
N ASN A 117 -5.52 -10.36 -16.97
CA ASN A 117 -4.45 -10.49 -17.93
C ASN A 117 -3.72 -11.82 -17.70
N THR A 118 -3.72 -12.68 -18.71
CA THR A 118 -2.99 -13.96 -18.74
C THR A 118 -1.80 -13.95 -19.68
N GLN A 119 -1.50 -12.79 -20.27
CA GLN A 119 -0.49 -12.58 -21.30
C GLN A 119 0.71 -11.78 -20.77
N THR A 120 1.38 -11.08 -21.68
CA THR A 120 2.45 -10.14 -21.33
C THR A 120 1.87 -8.89 -20.67
N VAL A 121 2.60 -8.39 -19.68
CA VAL A 121 2.22 -7.16 -18.97
C VAL A 121 2.73 -5.95 -19.75
N GLY A 122 1.84 -5.00 -19.99
CA GLY A 122 2.14 -3.74 -20.67
C GLY A 122 1.73 -2.52 -19.85
N THR A 123 2.16 -1.36 -20.32
CA THR A 123 1.75 -0.07 -19.77
C THR A 123 0.22 0.08 -19.84
N GLY A 124 -0.40 0.55 -18.75
CA GLY A 124 -1.85 0.67 -18.62
C GLY A 124 -2.53 -0.61 -18.08
N ASN A 125 -1.83 -1.73 -17.95
CA ASN A 125 -2.31 -2.83 -17.14
C ASN A 125 -2.39 -2.42 -15.66
N LYS A 126 -3.10 -3.17 -14.86
CA LYS A 126 -3.33 -2.85 -13.45
C LYS A 126 -2.93 -4.01 -12.58
N LEU A 127 -2.19 -3.71 -11.50
CA LEU A 127 -1.95 -4.63 -10.42
C LEU A 127 -3.04 -4.42 -9.38
N ALA A 128 -3.88 -5.42 -9.19
CA ALA A 128 -5.03 -5.36 -8.30
C ALA A 128 -4.82 -6.28 -7.10
N VAL A 129 -5.05 -5.74 -5.90
CA VAL A 129 -4.91 -6.44 -4.62
C VAL A 129 -6.28 -6.73 -4.06
N TYR A 130 -6.56 -8.01 -3.75
CA TYR A 130 -7.83 -8.46 -3.22
C TYR A 130 -7.67 -9.08 -1.83
N VAL A 131 -8.65 -8.84 -0.96
CA VAL A 131 -8.86 -9.58 0.29
C VAL A 131 -10.16 -10.35 0.15
N GLY A 132 -10.08 -11.68 0.07
CA GLY A 132 -11.19 -12.48 -0.42
C GLY A 132 -11.55 -12.02 -1.84
N ASP A 133 -12.82 -11.68 -2.07
CA ASP A 133 -13.33 -11.18 -3.36
C ASP A 133 -13.36 -9.64 -3.43
N THR A 134 -12.92 -8.94 -2.40
CA THR A 134 -12.98 -7.47 -2.35
C THR A 134 -11.68 -6.86 -2.87
N LEU A 135 -11.79 -6.02 -3.92
CA LEU A 135 -10.69 -5.19 -4.40
C LEU A 135 -10.40 -4.11 -3.35
N VAL A 136 -9.19 -4.10 -2.81
CA VAL A 136 -8.79 -3.19 -1.73
C VAL A 136 -7.77 -2.16 -2.18
N GLN A 137 -6.96 -2.49 -3.19
CA GLN A 137 -5.96 -1.59 -3.74
C GLN A 137 -5.69 -1.91 -5.20
N GLN A 138 -5.34 -0.88 -5.97
CA GLN A 138 -5.02 -1.01 -7.38
C GLN A 138 -3.92 -0.03 -7.76
N TYR A 139 -2.97 -0.50 -8.56
CA TYR A 139 -1.89 0.29 -9.13
C TYR A 139 -1.92 0.18 -10.64
N GLU A 140 -1.58 1.25 -11.33
CA GLU A 140 -1.36 1.25 -12.76
C GLU A 140 0.08 0.83 -13.07
N ILE A 141 0.27 -0.06 -14.01
CA ILE A 141 1.58 -0.56 -14.39
C ILE A 141 2.15 0.32 -15.50
N VAL A 142 3.42 0.69 -15.34
CA VAL A 142 4.20 1.40 -16.36
C VAL A 142 5.43 0.58 -16.70
N VAL A 143 5.48 0.09 -17.93
CA VAL A 143 6.64 -0.60 -18.53
C VAL A 143 7.43 0.43 -19.33
N TYR A 144 8.69 0.64 -18.95
CA TYR A 144 9.50 1.67 -19.57
C TYR A 144 9.74 1.38 -21.06
N GLY A 145 9.41 2.37 -21.91
CA GLY A 145 9.54 2.27 -23.35
C GLY A 145 8.35 1.65 -24.09
N ASP A 146 7.42 1.03 -23.38
CA ASP A 146 6.16 0.51 -23.92
C ASP A 146 5.11 1.62 -23.93
N ILE A 147 4.98 2.29 -25.06
CA ILE A 147 4.07 3.44 -25.23
C ILE A 147 2.66 2.98 -25.64
N ASN A 148 2.57 1.88 -26.37
CA ASN A 148 1.29 1.37 -26.87
C ASN A 148 0.60 0.39 -25.93
N GLY A 149 1.29 -0.04 -24.84
CA GLY A 149 0.75 -0.94 -23.82
C GLY A 149 0.71 -2.42 -24.24
N ASP A 150 1.46 -2.82 -25.29
CA ASP A 150 1.48 -4.23 -25.73
C ASP A 150 2.48 -5.11 -24.97
N GLY A 151 3.19 -4.53 -23.99
CA GLY A 151 4.17 -5.19 -23.16
C GLY A 151 5.52 -5.44 -23.82
N LYS A 152 5.79 -4.80 -24.93
CA LYS A 152 7.07 -4.89 -25.66
C LYS A 152 7.62 -3.49 -25.91
N VAL A 153 8.92 -3.41 -26.18
CA VAL A 153 9.55 -2.19 -26.66
C VAL A 153 9.98 -2.43 -28.11
N SER A 154 9.41 -1.68 -29.02
CA SER A 154 9.52 -1.88 -30.44
C SER A 154 9.64 -0.56 -31.23
N ASN A 155 9.84 -0.65 -32.53
CA ASN A 155 9.80 0.53 -33.40
C ASN A 155 8.42 1.23 -33.41
N LEU A 156 7.34 0.52 -33.07
CA LEU A 156 6.01 1.11 -32.99
C LEU A 156 5.94 2.14 -31.86
N ASP A 157 6.53 1.82 -30.70
CA ASP A 157 6.58 2.72 -29.55
C ASP A 157 7.39 3.98 -29.89
N LEU A 158 8.52 3.80 -30.60
CA LEU A 158 9.32 4.92 -31.06
C LEU A 158 8.52 5.84 -32.00
N VAL A 159 7.76 5.28 -32.91
CA VAL A 159 6.90 6.06 -33.86
C VAL A 159 5.81 6.81 -33.08
N LEU A 160 5.18 6.17 -32.06
CA LEU A 160 4.17 6.82 -31.24
C LEU A 160 4.76 7.96 -30.42
N MET A 161 5.95 7.75 -29.85
CA MET A 161 6.67 8.80 -29.11
C MET A 161 7.01 9.98 -30.03
N GLN A 162 7.52 9.72 -31.27
CA GLN A 162 7.81 10.77 -32.23
C GLN A 162 6.55 11.56 -32.59
N LYS A 163 5.44 10.89 -32.84
CA LYS A 163 4.15 11.55 -33.14
C LYS A 163 3.72 12.46 -32.00
N GLN A 164 3.82 11.98 -30.76
CA GLN A 164 3.48 12.77 -29.57
C GLN A 164 4.35 14.02 -29.45
N ILE A 165 5.66 13.91 -29.71
CA ILE A 165 6.59 15.06 -29.67
C ILE A 165 6.27 16.06 -30.77
N LEU A 166 5.89 15.60 -31.97
CA LEU A 166 5.56 16.45 -33.10
C LEU A 166 4.13 16.99 -33.08
N GLY A 167 3.29 16.51 -32.17
CA GLY A 167 1.89 16.91 -32.07
C GLY A 167 1.00 16.43 -33.22
N ILE A 168 1.29 15.28 -33.81
CA ILE A 168 0.57 14.67 -34.96
C ILE A 168 0.00 13.31 -34.63
#